data_9da9b58c7c3cf848e65b458034954b6a
#
_entry.id   9da9b58c7c3cf848e65b458034954b6a
#
_cell.length_a   1.000
_cell.length_b   1.000
_cell.length_c   1.000
_cell.angle_alpha   90.00
_cell.angle_beta   90.00
_cell.angle_gamma   90.00
#
_symmetry.space_group_name_H-M   'P 1'
#
loop_
_entity.id
_entity.type
_entity.pdbx_description
1 polymer ?
#
loop_
_entity_poly.entity_id
_entity_poly.type
_entity_poly.pdbx_seq_one_letter_code
_entity_poly.pdbx_strand_id
1 'polypeptide(L)' 'MGQMNRIYTDIQEMISANCTEDQVIDFVAQEYGLTHSEAQELIAEFIYEEERMLLATGYN' A
#
# COMPACT_ATOMS: atom_id res chain seq x y z
N MET A 1 6.79 -3.25 15.77
CA MET A 1 6.11 -2.09 15.81
C MET A 1 6.29 -1.19 14.59
N GLY A 2 7.47 -0.87 14.21
CA GLY A 2 7.66 0.07 13.11
C GLY A 2 7.53 -0.50 11.72
N GLN A 3 7.62 -1.81 11.58
CA GLN A 3 7.68 -2.39 10.24
C GLN A 3 6.40 -2.18 9.44
N MET A 4 5.28 -2.39 10.08
CA MET A 4 4.01 -2.22 9.38
C MET A 4 3.80 -0.77 8.96
N ASN A 5 4.12 0.15 9.84
CA ASN A 5 4.00 1.56 9.52
C ASN A 5 4.92 1.96 8.38
N ARG A 6 6.10 1.36 8.35
CA ARG A 6 7.06 1.66 7.32
C ARG A 6 6.57 1.23 5.95
N ILE A 7 5.94 0.05 5.88
CA ILE A 7 5.40 -0.43 4.63
C ILE A 7 4.36 0.54 4.09
N TYR A 8 3.46 0.97 4.95
CA TYR A 8 2.42 1.89 4.52
C TYR A 8 2.99 3.23 4.08
N THR A 9 3.99 3.70 4.78
CA THR A 9 4.65 4.95 4.41
C THR A 9 5.30 4.84 3.03
N ASP A 10 6.00 3.73 2.79
CA ASP A 10 6.65 3.51 1.51
C ASP A 10 5.62 3.45 0.38
N ILE A 11 4.54 2.72 0.60
CA ILE A 11 3.50 2.61 -0.40
C ILE A 11 2.89 3.98 -0.70
N GLN A 12 2.65 4.73 0.35
CA GLN A 12 2.05 6.05 0.20
C GLN A 12 2.95 6.98 -0.60
N GLU A 13 4.24 6.91 -0.33
CA GLU A 13 5.20 7.75 -1.04
C GLU A 13 5.26 7.39 -2.52
N MET A 14 5.22 6.11 -2.83
CA MET A 14 5.26 5.69 -4.21
C MET A 14 4.00 6.09 -4.96
N ILE A 15 2.87 6.00 -4.30
CA ILE A 15 1.62 6.43 -4.91
C ILE A 15 1.66 7.93 -5.17
N SER A 16 2.20 8.69 -4.24
CA SER A 16 2.33 10.13 -4.40
C SER A 16 3.28 10.48 -5.53
N ALA A 17 4.25 9.62 -5.79
CA ALA A 17 5.21 9.83 -6.88
C ALA A 17 4.68 9.34 -8.22
N ASN A 18 3.42 8.95 -8.28
CA ASN A 18 2.78 8.49 -9.51
C ASN A 18 3.33 7.18 -10.02
N CYS A 19 3.80 6.34 -9.13
CA CYS A 19 4.24 5.00 -9.51
C CYS A 19 3.02 4.17 -9.86
N THR A 20 3.19 3.27 -10.84
CA THR A 20 2.11 2.36 -11.18
C THR A 20 1.93 1.30 -10.11
N GLU A 21 0.77 0.68 -10.12
CA GLU A 21 0.50 -0.38 -9.16
C GLU A 21 1.52 -1.51 -9.28
N ASP A 22 1.87 -1.87 -10.50
CA ASP A 22 2.87 -2.92 -10.70
C ASP A 22 4.20 -2.54 -10.10
N GLN A 23 4.60 -1.30 -10.22
CA GLN A 23 5.85 -0.83 -9.66
C GLN A 23 5.83 -0.91 -8.14
N VAL A 24 4.71 -0.53 -7.55
CA VAL A 24 4.58 -0.60 -6.09
C VAL A 24 4.63 -2.04 -5.62
N ILE A 25 3.90 -2.92 -6.30
CA ILE A 25 3.89 -4.33 -5.93
C ILE A 25 5.30 -4.92 -6.02
N ASP A 26 5.99 -4.62 -7.10
CA ASP A 26 7.34 -5.14 -7.31
C ASP A 26 8.27 -4.65 -6.23
N PHE A 27 8.20 -3.39 -5.91
CA PHE A 27 9.04 -2.79 -4.88
C PHE A 27 8.80 -3.46 -3.52
N VAL A 28 7.53 -3.58 -3.14
CA VAL A 28 7.19 -4.14 -1.84
C VAL A 28 7.62 -5.60 -1.76
N ALA A 29 7.41 -6.35 -2.84
CA ALA A 29 7.79 -7.75 -2.85
C ALA A 29 9.29 -7.91 -2.65
N GLN A 30 10.07 -7.08 -3.30
CA GLN A 30 11.53 -7.18 -3.19
C GLN A 30 12.05 -6.68 -1.86
N GLU A 31 11.51 -5.57 -1.39
CA GLU A 31 12.00 -4.96 -0.17
C GLU A 31 11.71 -5.82 1.06
N TYR A 32 10.55 -6.45 1.07
CA TYR A 32 10.14 -7.18 2.26
C TYR A 32 10.15 -8.69 2.07
N GLY A 33 10.71 -9.15 0.96
CA GLY A 33 10.85 -10.59 0.73
C GLY A 33 9.52 -11.30 0.58
N LEU A 34 8.55 -10.66 -0.04
CA LEU A 34 7.24 -11.24 -0.25
C LEU A 34 7.12 -11.75 -1.67
N THR A 35 6.18 -12.67 -1.86
CA THR A 35 5.82 -13.05 -3.22
C THR A 35 5.00 -11.94 -3.85
N HIS A 36 4.94 -11.96 -5.18
CA HIS A 36 4.14 -10.98 -5.89
C HIS A 36 2.69 -10.98 -5.41
N SER A 37 2.18 -12.18 -5.18
CA SER A 37 0.81 -12.35 -4.71
C SER A 37 0.60 -11.72 -3.35
N GLU A 38 1.55 -11.95 -2.45
CA GLU A 38 1.46 -11.40 -1.11
C GLU A 38 1.55 -9.88 -1.11
N ALA A 39 2.45 -9.36 -1.92
CA ALA A 39 2.59 -7.91 -2.02
C ALA A 39 1.32 -7.29 -2.60
N GLN A 40 0.74 -7.94 -3.58
CA GLN A 40 -0.48 -7.45 -4.18
C GLN A 40 -1.62 -7.40 -3.17
N GLU A 41 -1.73 -8.42 -2.36
CA GLU A 41 -2.76 -8.46 -1.33
C GLU A 41 -2.57 -7.35 -0.31
N LEU A 42 -1.33 -7.14 0.07
CA LEU A 42 -1.02 -6.11 1.05
C LEU A 42 -1.41 -4.72 0.53
N ILE A 43 -1.06 -4.46 -0.71
CA ILE A 43 -1.35 -3.17 -1.32
C ILE A 43 -2.85 -3.00 -1.52
N ALA A 44 -3.53 -4.06 -1.89
CA ALA A 44 -4.98 -4.00 -2.06
C ALA A 44 -5.65 -3.68 -0.73
N GLU A 45 -5.17 -4.27 0.34
CA GLU A 45 -5.71 -3.97 1.66
C GLU A 45 -5.48 -2.53 2.04
N PHE A 46 -4.31 -2.01 1.73
CA PHE A 46 -3.99 -0.63 2.03
C PHE A 46 -4.94 0.32 1.32
N ILE A 47 -5.13 0.09 0.04
CA ILE A 47 -6.01 0.94 -0.76
C ILE A 47 -7.46 0.83 -0.28
N TYR A 48 -7.86 -0.39 0.02
CA TYR A 48 -9.22 -0.63 0.48
C TYR A 48 -9.49 0.10 1.78
N GLU A 49 -8.56 0.06 2.71
CA GLU A 49 -8.72 0.74 3.98
C GLU A 49 -8.78 2.24 3.83
N GLU A 50 -7.96 2.76 2.92
CA GLU A 50 -7.96 4.19 2.69
C GLU A 50 -9.29 4.65 2.11
N GLU A 51 -9.82 3.89 1.18
CA GLU A 51 -11.11 4.21 0.61
C GLU A 51 -12.20 4.17 1.68
N ARG A 52 -12.11 3.20 2.54
CA ARG A 52 -13.07 3.07 3.62
C ARG A 52 -13.03 4.26 4.55
N MET A 53 -11.85 4.70 4.87
CA MET A 53 -11.69 5.86 5.73
C MET A 53 -12.23 7.12 5.07
N LEU A 54 -11.97 7.28 3.80
CA LEU A 54 -12.49 8.42 3.08
C LEU A 54 -14.00 8.43 3.05
N LEU A 55 -14.59 7.28 2.82
CA LEU A 55 -16.04 7.18 2.79
C LEU A 55 -16.63 7.51 4.15
N ALA A 56 -16.03 7.00 5.19
CA ALA A 56 -16.50 7.25 6.54
C ALA A 56 -16.39 8.72 6.88
N THR A 57 -15.33 9.36 6.45
CA THR A 57 -15.13 10.78 6.73
C THR A 57 -16.00 11.66 5.87
N GLY A 58 -16.06 11.35 4.59
CA GLY A 58 -16.88 12.14 3.68
C GLY A 58 -18.36 12.01 3.94
N TYR A 59 -18.70 11.03 4.70
CA TYR A 59 -20.06 10.78 5.04
C TYR A 59 -20.67 11.94 5.81
N ASN A 60 -19.90 12.56 6.61
CA ASN A 60 -20.37 13.70 7.35
C ASN A 60 -20.42 14.93 6.49
#